data_05cf7013e283f7b0a13fd41fd1a86f32
#
_entry.id   05cf7013e283f7b0a13fd41fd1a86f32
#
_cell.length_a   1.000
_cell.length_b   1.000
_cell.length_c   1.000
_cell.angle_alpha   90.00
_cell.angle_beta   90.00
_cell.angle_gamma   90.00
#
_symmetry.space_group_name_H-M   'P 1'
#
loop_
_entity.id
_entity.type
_entity.pdbx_description
1 polymer ?
#
loop_
_entity_poly.entity_id
_entity_poly.type
_entity_poly.pdbx_seq_one_letter_code
_entity_poly.pdbx_strand_id
1 'polypeptide(L)'
;LDKTIFEGAQLKSFTIKEDAAPLFAGSADGLVRYASTVPERLMSLAPQIQMMAAARRTAEAMERMRRDEDDHRPAYRPPMDIPEPFKQFNVELWMDHPYWNVIRCDMSGPIFSNDYPDPDSYLREYQENAGEMEQLALALMAVGFPGAGEVYAEPGMSMGVSAGAAIPRTAAPDRAADDILKYKSLLDAGVITQEEFDQKKKQLLDI
;
A
#
# COMPACT_ATOMS: atom_id res chain seq x y z
N LEU A 1 -14.83 26.03 -13.95
CA LEU A 1 -13.90 25.61 -12.89
C LEU A 1 -12.63 26.42 -13.03
N ASP A 2 -12.37 27.32 -12.11
CA ASP A 2 -11.14 28.09 -12.07
C ASP A 2 -9.99 27.13 -11.76
N LYS A 3 -8.95 27.18 -12.61
CA LYS A 3 -7.74 26.38 -12.39
C LYS A 3 -6.87 27.10 -11.37
N THR A 4 -6.59 26.44 -10.25
CA THR A 4 -5.59 26.90 -9.29
C THR A 4 -4.26 26.25 -9.63
N ILE A 5 -3.22 27.07 -9.78
CA ILE A 5 -1.85 26.64 -10.10
C ILE A 5 -1.04 26.77 -8.83
N PHE A 6 -0.34 25.72 -8.44
CA PHE A 6 0.60 25.69 -7.32
C PHE A 6 2.03 25.56 -7.86
N GLU A 7 2.96 26.25 -7.21
CA GLU A 7 4.38 26.07 -7.49
C GLU A 7 4.93 24.85 -6.72
N GLY A 8 5.84 24.10 -7.32
CA GLY A 8 6.44 22.93 -6.67
C GLY A 8 7.09 23.27 -5.32
N ALA A 9 7.69 24.45 -5.19
CA ALA A 9 8.28 24.94 -3.95
C ALA A 9 7.27 25.10 -2.79
N GLN A 10 5.98 25.14 -3.08
CA GLN A 10 4.91 25.21 -2.06
C GLN A 10 4.55 23.83 -1.49
N LEU A 11 5.00 22.73 -2.09
CA LEU A 11 4.78 21.39 -1.56
C LEU A 11 5.72 21.12 -0.39
N LYS A 12 5.17 20.91 0.81
CA LYS A 12 5.93 20.56 2.03
C LYS A 12 6.14 19.07 2.19
N SER A 13 5.11 18.30 1.89
CA SER A 13 5.12 16.84 1.95
C SER A 13 3.88 16.29 1.26
N PHE A 14 3.91 15.01 0.94
CA PHE A 14 2.73 14.29 0.49
C PHE A 14 2.69 12.88 1.08
N THR A 15 1.49 12.30 1.12
CA THR A 15 1.30 10.92 1.51
C THR A 15 0.25 10.29 0.59
N ILE A 16 0.55 9.13 0.05
CA ILE A 16 -0.38 8.29 -0.71
C ILE A 16 -0.66 7.07 0.17
N LYS A 17 -1.93 6.83 0.45
CA LYS A 17 -2.40 5.77 1.36
C LYS A 17 -3.28 4.77 0.62
N GLU A 18 -3.23 3.52 1.05
CA GLU A 18 -4.18 2.46 0.75
C GLU A 18 -5.22 2.43 1.87
N ASP A 19 -6.43 2.91 1.63
CA ASP A 19 -7.40 3.17 2.69
C ASP A 19 -6.79 4.06 3.80
N ALA A 20 -6.38 3.46 4.91
CA ALA A 20 -5.74 4.16 6.03
C ALA A 20 -4.22 3.90 6.13
N ALA A 21 -3.66 2.91 5.42
CA ALA A 21 -2.26 2.53 5.48
C ALA A 21 -1.41 3.36 4.50
N PRO A 22 -0.26 3.90 4.89
CA PRO A 22 0.63 4.61 3.97
C PRO A 22 1.24 3.63 2.96
N LEU A 23 1.30 4.04 1.69
CA LEU A 23 1.99 3.34 0.60
C LEU A 23 3.24 4.12 0.16
N PHE A 24 3.11 5.44 0.01
CA PHE A 24 4.20 6.35 -0.28
C PHE A 24 4.12 7.59 0.59
N ALA A 25 5.25 8.08 1.05
CA ALA A 25 5.36 9.38 1.71
C ALA A 25 6.60 10.11 1.21
N GLY A 26 6.44 11.37 0.80
CA GLY A 26 7.52 12.18 0.25
C GLY A 26 7.64 13.52 0.95
N SER A 27 8.89 13.95 1.15
CA SER A 27 9.26 15.24 1.71
C SER A 27 10.65 15.66 1.21
N ALA A 28 11.17 16.77 1.73
CA ALA A 28 12.54 17.18 1.46
C ALA A 28 13.60 16.15 1.89
N ASP A 29 13.26 15.25 2.81
CA ASP A 29 14.16 14.18 3.30
C ASP A 29 14.22 12.98 2.34
N GLY A 30 13.28 12.87 1.40
CA GLY A 30 13.21 11.82 0.40
C GLY A 30 11.84 11.16 0.28
N LEU A 31 11.78 10.14 -0.60
CA LEU A 31 10.60 9.30 -0.81
C LEU A 31 10.73 8.04 0.02
N VAL A 32 9.76 7.81 0.89
CA VAL A 32 9.62 6.58 1.69
C VAL A 32 8.58 5.68 1.03
N ARG A 33 8.91 4.39 0.84
CA ARG A 33 8.02 3.37 0.28
C ARG A 33 7.65 2.37 1.36
N TYR A 34 6.38 2.04 1.46
CA TYR A 34 5.84 1.06 2.41
C TYR A 34 5.35 -0.18 1.66
N ALA A 35 5.39 -1.32 2.33
CA ALA A 35 4.83 -2.55 1.77
C ALA A 35 3.30 -2.49 1.77
N SER A 36 2.69 -2.86 0.63
CA SER A 36 1.24 -2.99 0.54
C SER A 36 0.72 -4.17 1.36
N THR A 37 -0.43 -3.98 2.01
CA THR A 37 -1.15 -5.04 2.72
C THR A 37 -2.31 -5.64 1.91
N VAL A 38 -2.62 -5.07 0.75
CA VAL A 38 -3.74 -5.49 -0.10
C VAL A 38 -3.57 -6.92 -0.64
N PRO A 39 -2.39 -7.34 -1.13
CA PRO A 39 -2.20 -8.71 -1.60
C PRO A 39 -2.48 -9.76 -0.51
N GLU A 40 -2.03 -9.54 0.72
CA GLU A 40 -2.27 -10.45 1.84
C GLU A 40 -3.75 -10.50 2.22
N ARG A 41 -4.41 -9.35 2.28
CA ARG A 41 -5.86 -9.25 2.52
C ARG A 41 -6.65 -9.99 1.44
N LEU A 42 -6.28 -9.81 0.17
CA LEU A 42 -6.92 -10.50 -0.95
C LEU A 42 -6.73 -12.02 -0.86
N MET A 43 -5.51 -12.48 -0.55
CA MET A 43 -5.24 -13.92 -0.36
C MET A 43 -6.10 -14.52 0.75
N SER A 44 -6.32 -13.80 1.84
CA SER A 44 -7.17 -14.25 2.93
C SER A 44 -8.65 -14.35 2.55
N LEU A 45 -9.12 -13.49 1.64
CA LEU A 45 -10.49 -13.43 1.15
C LEU A 45 -10.73 -14.35 -0.07
N ALA A 46 -9.69 -14.71 -0.82
CA ALA A 46 -9.80 -15.47 -2.06
C ALA A 46 -10.63 -16.76 -1.93
N PRO A 47 -10.51 -17.60 -0.88
CA PRO A 47 -11.34 -18.80 -0.75
C PRO A 47 -12.83 -18.46 -0.62
N GLN A 48 -13.19 -17.41 0.10
CA GLN A 48 -14.57 -16.96 0.26
C GLN A 48 -15.13 -16.45 -1.07
N ILE A 49 -14.37 -15.62 -1.79
CA ILE A 49 -14.74 -15.08 -3.10
C ILE A 49 -14.96 -16.20 -4.11
N GLN A 50 -14.08 -17.19 -4.16
CA GLN A 50 -14.20 -18.35 -5.05
C GLN A 50 -15.44 -19.20 -4.71
N MET A 51 -15.72 -19.39 -3.43
CA MET A 51 -16.93 -20.11 -3.00
C MET A 51 -18.19 -19.37 -3.44
N MET A 52 -18.26 -18.05 -3.30
CA MET A 52 -19.38 -17.22 -3.77
C MET A 52 -19.54 -17.31 -5.29
N ALA A 53 -18.46 -17.24 -6.05
CA ALA A 53 -18.48 -17.38 -7.51
C ALA A 53 -18.95 -18.78 -7.94
N ALA A 54 -18.53 -19.85 -7.26
CA ALA A 54 -18.95 -21.20 -7.52
C ALA A 54 -20.44 -21.40 -7.21
N ALA A 55 -20.92 -20.90 -6.07
CA ALA A 55 -22.34 -20.94 -5.70
C ALA A 55 -23.21 -20.27 -6.74
N ARG A 56 -22.80 -19.12 -7.28
CA ARG A 56 -23.49 -18.42 -8.34
C ARG A 56 -23.57 -19.23 -9.64
N ARG A 57 -22.44 -19.81 -10.08
CA ARG A 57 -22.42 -20.69 -11.27
C ARG A 57 -23.39 -21.85 -11.13
N THR A 58 -23.45 -22.45 -9.94
CA THR A 58 -24.38 -23.56 -9.65
C THR A 58 -25.85 -23.10 -9.70
N ALA A 59 -26.15 -21.94 -9.10
CA ALA A 59 -27.50 -21.38 -9.13
C ALA A 59 -27.96 -21.06 -10.57
N GLU A 60 -27.08 -20.47 -11.38
CA GLU A 60 -27.36 -20.19 -12.80
C GLU A 60 -27.58 -21.47 -13.62
N ALA A 61 -26.77 -22.49 -13.36
CA ALA A 61 -26.95 -23.79 -14.03
C ALA A 61 -28.28 -24.43 -13.68
N MET A 62 -28.69 -24.39 -12.42
CA MET A 62 -30.00 -24.89 -11.97
C MET A 62 -31.17 -24.10 -12.58
N GLU A 63 -31.03 -22.78 -12.69
CA GLU A 63 -32.06 -21.95 -13.29
C GLU A 63 -32.19 -22.21 -14.80
N ARG A 64 -31.07 -22.42 -15.53
CA ARG A 64 -31.10 -22.82 -16.94
C ARG A 64 -31.83 -24.15 -17.13
N MET A 65 -31.70 -25.11 -16.23
CA MET A 65 -32.41 -26.39 -16.30
C MET A 65 -33.90 -26.27 -16.02
N ARG A 66 -34.32 -25.22 -15.31
CA ARG A 66 -35.74 -24.98 -14.97
C ARG A 66 -36.49 -24.16 -16.01
N ARG A 67 -35.80 -23.47 -16.89
CA ARG A 67 -36.41 -22.63 -17.92
C ARG A 67 -36.86 -23.48 -19.07
N ASP A 68 -38.12 -23.27 -19.46
CA ASP A 68 -38.63 -23.73 -20.75
C ASP A 68 -37.95 -22.93 -21.87
N GLU A 69 -37.79 -23.54 -23.05
CA GLU A 69 -37.13 -22.92 -24.21
C GLU A 69 -37.75 -21.59 -24.66
N ASP A 70 -39.02 -21.35 -24.31
CA ASP A 70 -39.80 -20.15 -24.68
C ASP A 70 -39.72 -19.01 -23.65
N ASP A 71 -39.06 -19.18 -22.51
CA ASP A 71 -38.94 -18.14 -21.48
C ASP A 71 -37.78 -17.17 -21.77
N HIS A 72 -38.10 -16.06 -22.40
CA HIS A 72 -37.17 -14.99 -22.77
C HIS A 72 -36.96 -13.95 -21.68
N ARG A 73 -37.44 -14.18 -20.44
CA ARG A 73 -37.21 -13.26 -19.34
C ARG A 73 -35.74 -13.24 -18.93
N PRO A 74 -35.13 -12.06 -18.66
CA PRO A 74 -33.80 -12.00 -18.13
C PRO A 74 -33.71 -12.74 -16.78
N ALA A 75 -32.67 -13.54 -16.60
CA ALA A 75 -32.45 -14.22 -15.34
C ALA A 75 -32.28 -13.19 -14.22
N TYR A 76 -33.05 -13.34 -13.15
CA TYR A 76 -32.81 -12.53 -11.94
C TYR A 76 -31.48 -12.92 -11.33
N ARG A 77 -30.56 -11.96 -11.26
CA ARG A 77 -29.26 -12.12 -10.62
C ARG A 77 -29.22 -11.27 -9.36
N PRO A 78 -29.38 -11.87 -8.18
CA PRO A 78 -29.25 -11.10 -6.94
C PRO A 78 -27.83 -10.51 -6.83
N PRO A 79 -27.69 -9.28 -6.33
CA PRO A 79 -26.36 -8.73 -6.06
C PRO A 79 -25.62 -9.59 -5.05
N MET A 80 -24.31 -9.77 -5.26
CA MET A 80 -23.44 -10.44 -4.28
C MET A 80 -22.77 -9.39 -3.40
N ASP A 81 -22.80 -9.62 -2.09
CA ASP A 81 -22.03 -8.83 -1.15
C ASP A 81 -20.59 -9.41 -1.08
N ILE A 82 -19.76 -8.94 -2.01
CA ILE A 82 -18.39 -9.42 -2.15
C ILE A 82 -17.52 -8.60 -1.21
N PRO A 83 -16.75 -9.23 -0.31
CA PRO A 83 -15.85 -8.51 0.57
C PRO A 83 -14.73 -7.83 -0.25
N GLU A 84 -14.62 -6.53 -0.09
CA GLU A 84 -13.59 -5.73 -0.78
C GLU A 84 -12.31 -5.69 0.07
N PRO A 85 -11.17 -6.18 -0.44
CA PRO A 85 -9.90 -6.14 0.27
C PRO A 85 -9.31 -4.72 0.34
N PHE A 86 -9.74 -3.84 -0.55
CA PHE A 86 -9.26 -2.48 -0.72
C PHE A 86 -10.36 -1.62 -1.35
N LYS A 87 -10.49 -0.36 -0.91
CA LYS A 87 -11.53 0.56 -1.40
C LYS A 87 -10.95 1.66 -2.28
N GLN A 88 -9.94 2.38 -1.78
CA GLN A 88 -9.46 3.58 -2.45
C GLN A 88 -8.03 3.95 -2.07
N PHE A 89 -7.36 4.66 -2.97
CA PHE A 89 -6.16 5.42 -2.65
C PHE A 89 -6.54 6.82 -2.18
N ASN A 90 -5.88 7.27 -1.12
CA ASN A 90 -6.03 8.62 -0.58
C ASN A 90 -4.73 9.37 -0.78
N VAL A 91 -4.74 10.42 -1.58
CA VAL A 91 -3.59 11.30 -1.81
C VAL A 91 -3.76 12.56 -0.99
N GLU A 92 -2.83 12.82 -0.08
CA GLU A 92 -2.78 14.03 0.74
C GLU A 92 -1.53 14.84 0.38
N LEU A 93 -1.72 16.10 -0.05
CA LEU A 93 -0.65 17.04 -0.34
C LEU A 93 -0.66 18.13 0.72
N TRP A 94 0.45 18.30 1.44
CA TRP A 94 0.63 19.36 2.43
C TRP A 94 1.36 20.53 1.79
N MET A 95 0.71 21.70 1.79
CA MET A 95 1.16 22.86 1.03
C MET A 95 1.55 24.01 1.95
N ASP A 96 2.54 24.78 1.53
CA ASP A 96 2.86 26.09 2.09
C ASP A 96 2.08 27.18 1.35
N HIS A 97 0.79 27.23 1.61
CA HIS A 97 -0.08 28.19 0.94
C HIS A 97 -1.07 28.78 1.95
N PRO A 98 -1.31 30.10 1.93
CA PRO A 98 -2.12 30.79 2.95
C PRO A 98 -3.57 30.29 3.04
N TYR A 99 -4.12 29.74 1.96
CA TYR A 99 -5.51 29.27 1.90
C TYR A 99 -5.66 27.77 1.73
N TRP A 100 -4.60 27.06 1.28
CA TRP A 100 -4.64 25.64 0.94
C TRP A 100 -3.54 24.89 1.67
N ASN A 101 -3.76 24.60 2.95
CA ASN A 101 -2.75 23.88 3.74
C ASN A 101 -2.68 22.38 3.38
N VAL A 102 -3.82 21.79 3.01
CA VAL A 102 -3.92 20.36 2.63
C VAL A 102 -4.86 20.23 1.46
N ILE A 103 -4.42 19.51 0.43
CA ILE A 103 -5.24 19.08 -0.70
C ILE A 103 -5.40 17.57 -0.57
N ARG A 104 -6.63 17.08 -0.68
CA ARG A 104 -6.96 15.65 -0.65
C ARG A 104 -7.65 15.24 -1.93
N CYS A 105 -7.21 14.12 -2.47
CA CYS A 105 -7.84 13.46 -3.61
C CYS A 105 -8.00 11.98 -3.27
N ASP A 106 -9.19 11.46 -3.53
CA ASP A 106 -9.48 10.03 -3.39
C ASP A 106 -9.61 9.42 -4.79
N MET A 107 -8.94 8.30 -5.00
CA MET A 107 -8.99 7.53 -6.25
C MET A 107 -9.52 6.15 -5.94
N SER A 108 -10.63 5.78 -6.58
CA SER A 108 -11.26 4.47 -6.36
C SER A 108 -10.30 3.35 -6.73
N GLY A 109 -10.31 2.30 -5.92
CA GLY A 109 -9.62 1.05 -6.22
C GLY A 109 -10.36 0.20 -7.25
N PRO A 110 -9.82 -0.97 -7.60
CA PRO A 110 -10.48 -1.94 -8.45
C PRO A 110 -11.77 -2.45 -7.80
N ILE A 111 -12.72 -2.84 -8.63
CA ILE A 111 -14.01 -3.36 -8.19
C ILE A 111 -14.18 -4.76 -8.74
N PHE A 112 -14.62 -5.70 -7.90
CA PHE A 112 -14.97 -7.02 -8.38
C PHE A 112 -16.12 -6.97 -9.37
N SER A 113 -16.01 -7.76 -10.43
CA SER A 113 -17.16 -8.01 -11.30
C SER A 113 -18.28 -8.66 -10.50
N ASN A 114 -19.48 -8.06 -10.55
CA ASN A 114 -20.67 -8.60 -9.89
C ASN A 114 -21.11 -9.96 -10.44
N ASP A 115 -20.70 -10.29 -11.67
CA ASP A 115 -21.09 -11.55 -12.30
C ASP A 115 -20.18 -12.71 -11.88
N TYR A 116 -18.88 -12.52 -11.98
CA TYR A 116 -17.89 -13.55 -11.66
C TYR A 116 -16.66 -12.92 -11.01
N PRO A 117 -16.66 -12.74 -9.69
CA PRO A 117 -15.53 -12.17 -8.98
C PRO A 117 -14.31 -13.09 -9.12
N ASP A 118 -13.21 -12.51 -9.59
CA ASP A 118 -11.94 -13.19 -9.79
C ASP A 118 -10.82 -12.48 -9.04
N PRO A 119 -10.25 -13.10 -7.99
CA PRO A 119 -9.19 -12.50 -7.19
C PRO A 119 -7.93 -12.16 -8.01
N ASP A 120 -7.58 -12.97 -9.02
CA ASP A 120 -6.36 -12.74 -9.81
C ASP A 120 -6.49 -11.52 -10.71
N SER A 121 -7.67 -11.33 -11.32
CA SER A 121 -7.97 -10.13 -12.11
C SER A 121 -7.99 -8.88 -11.25
N TYR A 122 -8.56 -8.97 -10.04
CA TYR A 122 -8.57 -7.88 -9.08
C TYR A 122 -7.14 -7.48 -8.65
N LEU A 123 -6.29 -8.47 -8.36
CA LEU A 123 -4.90 -8.21 -7.96
C LEU A 123 -4.11 -7.53 -9.07
N ARG A 124 -4.31 -7.95 -10.31
CA ARG A 124 -3.64 -7.32 -11.47
C ARG A 124 -4.05 -5.86 -11.63
N GLU A 125 -5.35 -5.57 -11.58
CA GLU A 125 -5.87 -4.20 -11.66
C GLU A 125 -5.38 -3.35 -10.49
N TYR A 126 -5.35 -3.92 -9.28
CA TYR A 126 -4.77 -3.25 -8.13
C TYR A 126 -3.28 -2.91 -8.35
N GLN A 127 -2.50 -3.84 -8.89
CA GLN A 127 -1.08 -3.61 -9.16
C GLN A 127 -0.84 -2.53 -10.23
N GLU A 128 -1.70 -2.48 -11.26
CA GLU A 128 -1.68 -1.40 -12.25
C GLU A 128 -1.96 -0.05 -11.61
N ASN A 129 -3.00 0.06 -10.79
CA ASN A 129 -3.35 1.29 -10.07
C ASN A 129 -2.26 1.70 -9.06
N ALA A 130 -1.68 0.74 -8.33
CA ALA A 130 -0.56 1.00 -7.42
C ALA A 130 0.69 1.50 -8.16
N GLY A 131 0.94 0.98 -9.36
CA GLY A 131 1.99 1.47 -10.25
C GLY A 131 1.76 2.92 -10.70
N GLU A 132 0.52 3.31 -10.98
CA GLU A 132 0.16 4.71 -11.28
C GLU A 132 0.40 5.61 -10.05
N MET A 133 0.09 5.13 -8.84
CA MET A 133 0.37 5.86 -7.60
C MET A 133 1.87 6.03 -7.36
N GLU A 134 2.68 5.04 -7.71
CA GLU A 134 4.14 5.14 -7.67
C GLU A 134 4.65 6.21 -8.65
N GLN A 135 4.16 6.22 -9.89
CA GLN A 135 4.51 7.25 -10.87
C GLN A 135 4.10 8.65 -10.38
N LEU A 136 2.93 8.78 -9.77
CA LEU A 136 2.49 10.02 -9.15
C LEU A 136 3.43 10.46 -8.02
N ALA A 137 3.84 9.54 -7.15
CA ALA A 137 4.79 9.83 -6.06
C ALA A 137 6.13 10.33 -6.61
N LEU A 138 6.68 9.67 -7.64
CA LEU A 138 7.91 10.08 -8.31
C LEU A 138 7.78 11.46 -8.97
N ALA A 139 6.65 11.73 -9.63
CA ALA A 139 6.39 13.03 -10.23
C ALA A 139 6.30 14.15 -9.18
N LEU A 140 5.64 13.89 -8.05
CA LEU A 140 5.56 14.82 -6.92
C LEU A 140 6.94 15.10 -6.31
N MET A 141 7.80 14.06 -6.20
CA MET A 141 9.19 14.23 -5.76
C MET A 141 9.98 15.09 -6.73
N ALA A 142 9.89 14.82 -8.02
CA ALA A 142 10.63 15.57 -9.04
C ALA A 142 10.26 17.06 -9.08
N VAL A 143 8.97 17.37 -8.85
CA VAL A 143 8.46 18.76 -8.88
C VAL A 143 8.68 19.46 -7.55
N GLY A 144 8.41 18.80 -6.42
CA GLY A 144 8.45 19.43 -5.09
C GLY A 144 9.82 19.37 -4.43
N PHE A 145 10.60 18.33 -4.68
CA PHE A 145 11.84 18.04 -3.96
C PHE A 145 12.98 17.60 -4.91
N PRO A 146 13.37 18.44 -5.86
CA PRO A 146 14.42 18.09 -6.81
C PRO A 146 15.74 17.82 -6.07
N GLY A 147 16.28 16.59 -6.21
CA GLY A 147 17.52 16.15 -5.56
C GLY A 147 17.36 15.40 -4.25
N ALA A 148 16.13 15.19 -3.76
CA ALA A 148 15.88 14.28 -2.65
C ALA A 148 16.00 12.81 -3.10
N GLY A 149 16.62 11.97 -2.25
CA GLY A 149 16.83 10.55 -2.53
C GLY A 149 15.62 9.68 -2.20
N GLU A 150 15.71 8.39 -2.57
CA GLU A 150 14.72 7.38 -2.17
C GLU A 150 15.19 6.69 -0.88
N VAL A 151 14.26 6.46 0.04
CA VAL A 151 14.47 5.71 1.28
C VAL A 151 13.39 4.64 1.36
N TYR A 152 13.80 3.38 1.55
CA TYR A 152 12.86 2.28 1.76
C TYR A 152 12.54 2.16 3.27
N ALA A 153 11.24 2.13 3.61
CA ALA A 153 10.82 1.79 4.97
C ALA A 153 10.90 0.28 5.15
N GLU A 154 11.58 -0.17 6.21
CA GLU A 154 11.55 -1.57 6.59
C GLU A 154 10.15 -1.99 7.09
N PRO A 155 9.70 -3.25 6.80
CA PRO A 155 8.43 -3.77 7.32
C PRO A 155 8.45 -3.75 8.85
N GLY A 156 7.56 -2.98 9.47
CA GLY A 156 7.44 -2.90 10.92
C GLY A 156 7.53 -1.51 11.53
N MET A 157 7.93 -0.47 10.79
CA MET A 157 7.84 0.90 11.27
C MET A 157 6.39 1.43 11.18
N SER A 158 5.65 1.29 12.26
CA SER A 158 4.42 2.06 12.49
C SER A 158 4.82 3.49 12.85
N MET A 159 4.90 4.36 11.87
CA MET A 159 5.02 5.80 12.12
C MET A 159 3.68 6.35 12.56
N GLY A 160 3.56 6.65 13.86
CA GLY A 160 2.49 7.51 14.35
C GLY A 160 2.58 8.86 13.62
N VAL A 161 1.60 9.13 12.76
CA VAL A 161 1.50 10.39 12.02
C VAL A 161 1.12 11.48 12.99
N SER A 162 2.13 12.13 13.59
CA SER A 162 1.96 13.42 14.24
C SER A 162 2.11 14.48 13.16
N ALA A 163 1.00 15.14 12.85
CA ALA A 163 1.01 16.29 11.96
C ALA A 163 1.97 17.36 12.52
N GLY A 164 3.01 17.68 11.75
CA GLY A 164 3.74 18.93 11.93
C GLY A 164 5.01 18.92 12.78
N ALA A 165 5.73 17.80 12.93
CA ALA A 165 7.04 17.83 13.58
C ALA A 165 8.15 17.44 12.58
N ALA A 166 9.08 18.36 12.37
CA ALA A 166 10.36 18.09 11.75
C ALA A 166 11.02 16.90 12.45
N ILE A 167 11.43 15.88 11.69
CA ILE A 167 12.15 14.71 12.22
C ILE A 167 13.54 15.19 12.67
N PRO A 168 13.87 15.18 13.97
CA PRO A 168 15.22 15.49 14.39
C PRO A 168 16.15 14.38 13.92
N ARG A 169 17.20 14.73 13.20
CA ARG A 169 18.35 13.85 12.96
C ARG A 169 19.02 13.58 14.31
N THR A 170 18.59 12.57 15.01
CA THR A 170 19.39 11.98 16.08
C THR A 170 19.98 10.70 15.56
N ALA A 171 21.30 10.70 15.46
CA ALA A 171 22.10 9.50 15.24
C ALA A 171 21.65 8.40 16.22
N ALA A 172 21.26 7.25 15.67
CA ALA A 172 20.61 6.19 16.41
C ALA A 172 21.63 5.35 17.22
N PRO A 173 21.48 5.25 18.53
CA PRO A 173 22.05 4.15 19.30
C PRO A 173 21.25 2.84 19.18
N ASP A 174 19.95 2.89 18.77
CA ASP A 174 19.08 1.72 18.75
C ASP A 174 19.31 0.74 17.59
N ARG A 175 19.83 1.21 16.44
CA ARG A 175 20.11 0.32 15.29
C ARG A 175 21.22 -0.69 15.60
N ALA A 176 22.26 -0.28 16.33
CA ALA A 176 23.35 -1.18 16.69
C ALA A 176 22.86 -2.30 17.62
N ALA A 177 21.90 -2.04 18.49
CA ALA A 177 21.32 -3.03 19.39
C ALA A 177 20.47 -4.06 18.63
N ASP A 178 19.64 -3.62 17.68
CA ASP A 178 18.81 -4.51 16.85
C ASP A 178 19.65 -5.37 15.91
N ASP A 179 20.69 -4.81 15.31
CA ASP A 179 21.62 -5.56 14.47
C ASP A 179 22.40 -6.59 15.28
N ILE A 180 22.81 -6.28 16.50
CA ILE A 180 23.45 -7.25 17.41
C ILE A 180 22.49 -8.39 17.75
N LEU A 181 21.20 -8.13 17.97
CA LEU A 181 20.19 -9.16 18.21
C LEU A 181 19.98 -10.08 17.00
N LYS A 182 19.95 -9.51 15.78
CA LYS A 182 19.89 -10.28 14.52
C LYS A 182 21.12 -11.19 14.36
N TYR A 183 22.33 -10.66 14.57
CA TYR A 183 23.55 -11.47 14.51
C TYR A 183 23.61 -12.55 15.60
N LYS A 184 23.06 -12.27 16.78
CA LYS A 184 22.94 -13.29 17.84
C LYS A 184 22.01 -14.43 17.43
N SER A 185 20.89 -14.14 16.79
CA SER A 185 19.99 -15.20 16.29
C SER A 185 20.63 -16.06 15.20
N LEU A 186 21.50 -15.47 14.36
CA LEU A 186 22.27 -16.20 13.35
C LEU A 186 23.35 -17.08 13.98
N LEU A 187 23.96 -16.63 15.08
CA LEU A 187 24.90 -17.43 15.86
C LEU A 187 24.19 -18.62 16.54
N ASP A 188 23.03 -18.38 17.18
CA ASP A 188 22.23 -19.42 17.83
C ASP A 188 21.68 -20.44 16.82
N ALA A 189 21.44 -20.00 15.57
CA ALA A 189 21.08 -20.88 14.44
C ALA A 189 22.28 -21.61 13.80
N GLY A 190 23.52 -21.34 14.24
CA GLY A 190 24.73 -21.96 13.71
C GLY A 190 25.12 -21.49 12.30
N VAL A 191 24.57 -20.39 11.81
CA VAL A 191 24.83 -19.83 10.48
C VAL A 191 26.14 -19.03 10.45
N ILE A 192 26.52 -18.42 11.58
CA ILE A 192 27.77 -17.69 11.76
C ILE A 192 28.52 -18.23 12.97
N THR A 193 29.85 -18.04 12.98
CA THR A 193 30.70 -18.45 14.07
C THR A 193 30.77 -17.39 15.18
N GLN A 194 31.20 -17.77 16.40
CA GLN A 194 31.38 -16.86 17.51
C GLN A 194 32.38 -15.72 17.17
N GLU A 195 33.41 -16.03 16.39
CA GLU A 195 34.43 -15.05 15.98
C GLU A 195 33.87 -14.00 15.03
N GLU A 196 33.01 -14.41 14.09
CA GLU A 196 32.34 -13.51 13.16
C GLU A 196 31.32 -12.61 13.86
N PHE A 197 30.59 -13.15 14.84
CA PHE A 197 29.70 -12.37 15.69
C PHE A 197 30.44 -11.30 16.48
N ASP A 198 31.56 -11.67 17.13
CA ASP A 198 32.37 -10.74 17.95
C ASP A 198 33.01 -9.65 17.08
N GLN A 199 33.42 -9.98 15.85
CA GLN A 199 33.97 -9.02 14.91
C GLN A 199 32.88 -8.03 14.44
N LYS A 200 31.64 -8.50 14.11
CA LYS A 200 30.52 -7.64 13.76
C LYS A 200 30.04 -6.78 14.91
N LYS A 201 30.02 -7.32 16.12
CA LYS A 201 29.65 -6.57 17.33
C LYS A 201 30.61 -5.42 17.58
N LYS A 202 31.93 -5.63 17.43
CA LYS A 202 32.93 -4.56 17.54
C LYS A 202 32.75 -3.49 16.48
N GLN A 203 32.44 -3.88 15.24
CA GLN A 203 32.23 -2.97 14.13
C GLN A 203 30.96 -2.11 14.31
N LEU A 204 29.90 -2.67 14.90
CA LEU A 204 28.63 -1.96 15.15
C LEU A 204 28.69 -1.05 16.39
N LEU A 205 29.55 -1.35 17.36
CA LEU A 205 29.74 -0.56 18.58
C LEU A 205 30.88 0.43 18.48
N ASP A 206 31.61 0.45 17.37
CA ASP A 206 32.75 1.36 17.09
C ASP A 206 33.85 1.27 18.16
N ILE A 207 34.11 0.04 18.67
CA ILE A 207 35.08 -0.26 19.74
C ILE A 207 36.27 -1.05 19.17
#